data_6d957e58b7f817be4299c181ced44b39
#
_entry.id   6d957e58b7f817be4299c181ced44b39
#
_cell.length_a   1.000
_cell.length_b   1.000
_cell.length_c   1.000
_cell.angle_alpha   90.00
_cell.angle_beta   90.00
_cell.angle_gamma   90.00
#
_symmetry.space_group_name_H-M   'P 1'
#
loop_
_entity.id
_entity.type
_entity.pdbx_description
1 polymer ?
#
loop_
_entity_poly.entity_id
_entity_poly.type
_entity_poly.pdbx_seq_one_letter_code
_entity_poly.pdbx_strand_id
1 'polypeptide(L)'
;MNQKLLLGSALLVGMVSTQQTLAQKKKAQGQTRPNVVFILADDLGYGDLSCYGQEKFETPNIDRLAQNGMRFTQCYSGTTVSAPSRSCLITGTHSGHTAIRGNKELAPEGQFPLPENSQTIFNDFRNAGYRTGAFGKWGLGYIGSAGDPNKQGIDQFYGYNCQLLAHSYYPDHLWDNDKRVDLPDNNLNVQYGKGTYSQDLIHSKALAFLDEAAKDKDKPFFMWYPTIIPHAELIVPEDSIIKKFRGKYPEKPYRGAEPGSPGFRKGGYCTQFYPHATFAAMVYRLDVYVGQIVQKLKDMGVYDNTIIIFSSDNGPHMEGGADPDFFNSNGIWRGYKRDVYEGGIRVPMIISWPGRVQPNTETDFMCSFWDLMPTFREVLDPKVDTRNMDGVSILPLLQNRKGQKEHEYLYFEFLEMNGRQAVRKGDWKLVHMNIRGNKSYYELYNLASDPSEKHNVLNLFPKKADELKTIMKEAHTEDPNWPLFR
;
A
#
# COMPACT_ATOMS: atom_id res chain seq x y z
N MET A 1 70.28 -36.96 -11.26
CA MET A 1 68.95 -37.08 -11.86
C MET A 1 67.93 -36.89 -10.78
N ASN A 2 66.99 -35.98 -10.99
CA ASN A 2 65.79 -35.74 -10.22
C ASN A 2 65.82 -34.94 -8.88
N GLN A 3 66.03 -33.61 -8.99
CA GLN A 3 65.67 -32.66 -7.97
C GLN A 3 64.70 -31.58 -8.49
N LYS A 4 63.95 -31.83 -9.56
CA LYS A 4 63.05 -30.83 -10.17
C LYS A 4 61.54 -31.17 -10.09
N LEU A 5 61.10 -32.16 -9.29
CA LEU A 5 59.69 -32.58 -9.24
C LEU A 5 58.98 -32.31 -7.90
N LEU A 6 59.58 -31.60 -6.94
CA LEU A 6 58.98 -31.34 -5.61
C LEU A 6 58.56 -29.90 -5.36
N LEU A 7 58.76 -28.96 -6.30
CA LEU A 7 58.36 -27.55 -6.12
C LEU A 7 57.03 -27.16 -6.79
N GLY A 8 56.45 -28.08 -7.62
CA GLY A 8 55.18 -27.79 -8.30
C GLY A 8 53.91 -28.04 -7.47
N SER A 9 54.01 -28.92 -6.45
CA SER A 9 52.81 -29.33 -5.68
C SER A 9 52.48 -28.39 -4.49
N ALA A 10 53.45 -27.65 -4.01
CA ALA A 10 53.24 -26.73 -2.87
C ALA A 10 52.55 -25.39 -3.25
N LEU A 11 52.72 -24.94 -4.51
CA LEU A 11 52.08 -23.69 -4.96
C LEU A 11 50.59 -23.84 -5.32
N LEU A 12 50.16 -25.05 -5.75
CA LEU A 12 48.74 -25.29 -6.07
C LEU A 12 47.87 -25.44 -4.81
N VAL A 13 48.41 -26.01 -3.73
CA VAL A 13 47.67 -26.15 -2.46
C VAL A 13 47.52 -24.80 -1.75
N GLY A 14 48.48 -23.89 -1.90
CA GLY A 14 48.40 -22.55 -1.32
C GLY A 14 47.33 -21.63 -1.97
N MET A 15 47.11 -21.76 -3.29
CA MET A 15 46.10 -20.94 -3.99
C MET A 15 44.67 -21.44 -3.77
N VAL A 16 44.45 -22.73 -3.59
CA VAL A 16 43.13 -23.29 -3.32
C VAL A 16 42.68 -22.96 -1.89
N SER A 17 43.60 -22.96 -0.92
CA SER A 17 43.27 -22.62 0.49
C SER A 17 42.99 -21.12 0.69
N THR A 18 43.63 -20.22 -0.07
CA THR A 18 43.38 -18.78 0.00
C THR A 18 42.08 -18.41 -0.70
N GLN A 19 41.68 -19.08 -1.79
CA GLN A 19 40.38 -18.85 -2.40
C GLN A 19 39.21 -19.39 -1.55
N GLN A 20 39.38 -20.55 -0.88
CA GLN A 20 38.38 -21.07 0.03
C GLN A 20 38.25 -20.22 1.30
N THR A 21 39.32 -19.63 1.85
CA THR A 21 39.29 -18.73 2.99
C THR A 21 38.67 -17.35 2.64
N LEU A 22 38.86 -16.86 1.42
CA LEU A 22 38.22 -15.64 0.92
C LEU A 22 36.74 -15.87 0.63
N ALA A 23 36.34 -17.02 0.11
CA ALA A 23 34.95 -17.42 -0.10
C ALA A 23 34.21 -17.67 1.25
N GLN A 24 34.90 -18.26 2.24
CA GLN A 24 34.37 -18.43 3.59
C GLN A 24 34.31 -17.10 4.39
N LYS A 25 35.27 -16.18 4.21
CA LYS A 25 35.19 -14.84 4.77
C LYS A 25 34.06 -13.99 4.16
N LYS A 26 33.72 -14.16 2.88
CA LYS A 26 32.53 -13.55 2.26
C LYS A 26 31.21 -14.17 2.76
N LYS A 27 31.20 -15.43 3.22
CA LYS A 27 30.03 -16.08 3.85
C LYS A 27 29.86 -15.73 5.34
N ALA A 28 30.87 -15.19 5.98
CA ALA A 28 30.83 -14.78 7.41
C ALA A 28 30.65 -13.28 7.62
N GLN A 29 30.51 -12.48 6.55
CA GLN A 29 29.96 -11.12 6.69
C GLN A 29 28.49 -11.27 7.03
N GLY A 30 28.12 -10.98 8.29
CA GLY A 30 26.77 -11.02 8.83
C GLY A 30 25.82 -10.37 7.82
N GLN A 31 24.72 -11.06 7.55
CA GLN A 31 23.70 -10.64 6.60
C GLN A 31 23.27 -9.22 6.99
N THR A 32 23.67 -8.22 6.22
CA THR A 32 23.31 -6.82 6.48
C THR A 32 21.79 -6.73 6.42
N ARG A 33 21.17 -6.17 7.48
CA ARG A 33 19.72 -5.96 7.53
C ARG A 33 19.27 -5.13 6.31
N PRO A 34 18.23 -5.53 5.58
CA PRO A 34 17.80 -4.82 4.38
C PRO A 34 17.18 -3.46 4.72
N ASN A 35 17.35 -2.49 3.85
CA ASN A 35 16.47 -1.33 3.84
C ASN A 35 15.08 -1.73 3.33
N VAL A 36 14.07 -0.95 3.66
CA VAL A 36 12.70 -1.17 3.19
C VAL A 36 12.13 0.14 2.64
N VAL A 37 11.55 0.08 1.45
CA VAL A 37 10.75 1.14 0.85
C VAL A 37 9.38 0.58 0.54
N PHE A 38 8.34 1.16 1.16
CA PHE A 38 6.98 0.77 0.88
C PHE A 38 6.21 1.93 0.27
N ILE A 39 5.83 1.79 -1.00
CA ILE A 39 5.06 2.74 -1.79
C ILE A 39 3.61 2.29 -1.79
N LEU A 40 2.72 3.12 -1.22
CA LEU A 40 1.30 2.84 -1.11
C LEU A 40 0.51 3.91 -1.89
N ALA A 41 -0.13 3.50 -2.99
CA ALA A 41 -1.09 4.33 -3.72
C ALA A 41 -2.40 4.47 -2.93
N ASP A 42 -3.18 5.51 -3.24
CA ASP A 42 -4.48 5.80 -2.64
C ASP A 42 -5.57 5.60 -3.72
N ASP A 43 -6.47 4.64 -3.51
CA ASP A 43 -7.55 4.29 -4.44
C ASP A 43 -7.09 3.81 -5.83
N LEU A 44 -5.89 3.28 -6.00
CA LEU A 44 -5.44 2.71 -7.26
C LEU A 44 -6.07 1.32 -7.46
N GLY A 45 -6.76 1.14 -8.56
CA GLY A 45 -7.39 -0.13 -8.90
C GLY A 45 -6.40 -1.22 -9.29
N TYR A 46 -6.84 -2.48 -9.17
CA TYR A 46 -6.05 -3.64 -9.59
C TYR A 46 -5.59 -3.53 -11.04
N GLY A 47 -6.47 -3.05 -11.95
CA GLY A 47 -6.22 -2.91 -13.37
C GLY A 47 -5.59 -1.59 -13.81
N ASP A 48 -5.14 -0.73 -12.89
CA ASP A 48 -4.59 0.59 -13.24
C ASP A 48 -3.08 0.58 -13.54
N LEU A 49 -2.44 -0.59 -13.53
CA LEU A 49 -1.03 -0.76 -13.88
C LEU A 49 -0.90 -1.61 -15.15
N SER A 50 0.03 -1.26 -16.06
CA SER A 50 0.21 -2.03 -17.30
C SER A 50 0.62 -3.48 -17.04
N CYS A 51 1.43 -3.76 -16.01
CA CYS A 51 1.74 -5.13 -15.60
C CYS A 51 0.56 -5.89 -14.97
N TYR A 52 -0.57 -5.24 -14.70
CA TYR A 52 -1.83 -5.83 -14.25
C TYR A 52 -2.96 -5.71 -15.28
N GLY A 53 -2.66 -5.30 -16.52
CA GLY A 53 -3.58 -5.31 -17.65
C GLY A 53 -4.14 -3.96 -18.08
N GLN A 54 -3.58 -2.82 -17.62
CA GLN A 54 -3.94 -1.51 -18.15
C GLN A 54 -3.47 -1.36 -19.59
N GLU A 55 -4.41 -1.07 -20.49
CA GLU A 55 -4.14 -0.94 -21.95
C GLU A 55 -4.18 0.50 -22.44
N LYS A 56 -4.75 1.43 -21.67
CA LYS A 56 -4.97 2.82 -22.13
C LYS A 56 -3.79 3.75 -21.84
N PHE A 57 -2.96 3.38 -20.86
CA PHE A 57 -1.71 4.07 -20.55
C PHE A 57 -0.68 3.09 -19.95
N GLU A 58 0.56 3.49 -19.92
CA GLU A 58 1.69 2.66 -19.48
C GLU A 58 2.22 3.12 -18.13
N THR A 59 2.78 2.15 -17.36
CA THR A 59 3.47 2.38 -16.08
C THR A 59 4.85 1.72 -16.09
N PRO A 60 5.79 2.19 -16.97
CA PRO A 60 7.00 1.45 -17.31
C PRO A 60 7.98 1.27 -16.14
N ASN A 61 7.98 2.16 -15.13
CA ASN A 61 8.86 2.03 -13.98
C ASN A 61 8.32 1.01 -12.97
N ILE A 62 6.99 1.00 -12.76
CA ILE A 62 6.32 -0.01 -11.92
C ILE A 62 6.38 -1.39 -12.61
N ASP A 63 6.22 -1.45 -13.93
CA ASP A 63 6.39 -2.69 -14.71
C ASP A 63 7.81 -3.25 -14.57
N ARG A 64 8.82 -2.36 -14.58
CA ARG A 64 10.21 -2.77 -14.34
C ARG A 64 10.44 -3.25 -12.90
N LEU A 65 9.74 -2.67 -11.92
CA LEU A 65 9.75 -3.17 -10.55
C LEU A 65 9.17 -4.59 -10.49
N ALA A 66 8.07 -4.85 -11.19
CA ALA A 66 7.47 -6.18 -11.31
C ALA A 66 8.40 -7.19 -12.01
N GLN A 67 9.07 -6.77 -13.09
CA GLN A 67 10.07 -7.59 -13.78
C GLN A 67 11.27 -7.94 -12.89
N ASN A 68 11.62 -7.08 -11.93
CA ASN A 68 12.72 -7.32 -10.98
C ASN A 68 12.23 -7.90 -9.64
N GLY A 69 10.99 -8.34 -9.56
CA GLY A 69 10.38 -8.85 -8.33
C GLY A 69 9.33 -9.92 -8.58
N MET A 70 8.45 -10.07 -7.60
CA MET A 70 7.31 -10.96 -7.59
C MET A 70 6.02 -10.13 -7.62
N ARG A 71 5.11 -10.49 -8.53
CA ARG A 71 3.77 -9.92 -8.66
C ARG A 71 2.75 -10.84 -8.00
N PHE A 72 1.89 -10.26 -7.17
CA PHE A 72 0.84 -10.99 -6.47
C PHE A 72 -0.50 -10.80 -7.20
N THR A 73 -1.15 -11.89 -7.54
CA THR A 73 -2.47 -11.87 -8.20
C THR A 73 -3.63 -11.93 -7.22
N GLN A 74 -3.38 -12.35 -5.97
CA GLN A 74 -4.39 -12.47 -4.92
C GLN A 74 -3.95 -11.75 -3.63
N CYS A 75 -3.58 -10.47 -3.74
CA CYS A 75 -3.34 -9.63 -2.58
C CYS A 75 -4.57 -8.81 -2.24
N TYR A 76 -4.85 -8.69 -0.93
CA TYR A 76 -5.99 -7.96 -0.39
C TYR A 76 -5.52 -6.81 0.49
N SER A 77 -6.16 -5.65 0.33
CA SER A 77 -6.03 -4.53 1.24
C SER A 77 -6.57 -4.87 2.64
N GLY A 78 -6.38 -3.98 3.61
CA GLY A 78 -6.92 -4.18 4.96
C GLY A 78 -8.45 -4.16 5.01
N THR A 79 -9.05 -3.28 4.22
CA THR A 79 -10.48 -3.18 3.95
C THR A 79 -10.73 -2.22 2.77
N THR A 80 -11.94 -1.72 2.61
CA THR A 80 -12.45 -1.06 1.39
C THR A 80 -12.23 0.44 1.33
N VAL A 81 -11.64 1.07 2.37
CA VAL A 81 -11.32 2.51 2.43
C VAL A 81 -10.04 2.76 3.22
N SER A 82 -9.44 3.94 2.99
CA SER A 82 -8.06 4.26 3.37
C SER A 82 -7.72 4.11 4.85
N ALA A 83 -8.41 4.79 5.79
CA ALA A 83 -7.98 4.81 7.19
C ALA A 83 -7.99 3.41 7.84
N PRO A 84 -9.06 2.62 7.77
CA PRO A 84 -9.05 1.28 8.34
C PRO A 84 -8.12 0.32 7.60
N SER A 85 -7.96 0.43 6.28
CA SER A 85 -7.01 -0.38 5.53
C SER A 85 -5.57 -0.11 5.96
N ARG A 86 -5.19 1.17 6.10
CA ARG A 86 -3.87 1.58 6.61
C ARG A 86 -3.66 1.14 8.06
N SER A 87 -4.72 1.18 8.89
CA SER A 87 -4.67 0.64 10.26
C SER A 87 -4.35 -0.86 10.26
N CYS A 88 -5.05 -1.66 9.44
CA CYS A 88 -4.76 -3.10 9.30
C CYS A 88 -3.32 -3.36 8.86
N LEU A 89 -2.82 -2.59 7.89
CA LEU A 89 -1.47 -2.71 7.36
C LEU A 89 -0.42 -2.49 8.45
N ILE A 90 -0.53 -1.37 9.17
CA ILE A 90 0.53 -0.98 10.10
C ILE A 90 0.45 -1.67 11.45
N THR A 91 -0.71 -2.24 11.83
CA THR A 91 -0.88 -2.96 13.10
C THR A 91 -0.88 -4.48 12.94
N GLY A 92 -0.90 -5.00 11.70
CA GLY A 92 -0.90 -6.45 11.45
C GLY A 92 -2.18 -7.15 11.91
N THR A 93 -3.31 -6.42 11.96
CA THR A 93 -4.62 -6.93 12.40
C THR A 93 -5.65 -6.78 11.30
N HIS A 94 -6.54 -7.76 11.12
CA HIS A 94 -7.61 -7.63 10.14
C HIS A 94 -8.72 -6.67 10.60
N SER A 95 -9.63 -6.29 9.70
CA SER A 95 -10.61 -5.24 9.94
C SER A 95 -11.58 -5.48 11.12
N GLY A 96 -11.77 -6.73 11.53
CA GLY A 96 -12.56 -7.10 12.72
C GLY A 96 -11.83 -6.90 14.05
N HIS A 97 -10.52 -6.67 14.05
CA HIS A 97 -9.68 -6.51 15.25
C HIS A 97 -8.95 -5.16 15.29
N THR A 98 -8.80 -4.49 14.15
CA THR A 98 -8.07 -3.22 14.10
C THR A 98 -8.78 -2.11 14.91
N ALA A 99 -7.99 -1.19 15.45
CA ALA A 99 -8.49 -0.09 16.27
C ALA A 99 -9.23 1.00 15.46
N ILE A 100 -8.95 1.13 14.17
CA ILE A 100 -9.63 2.08 13.27
C ILE A 100 -10.37 1.30 12.20
N ARG A 101 -11.71 1.42 12.16
CA ARG A 101 -12.59 0.64 11.28
C ARG A 101 -13.38 1.47 10.28
N GLY A 102 -13.09 2.78 10.18
CA GLY A 102 -13.76 3.71 9.27
C GLY A 102 -13.03 5.04 9.16
N ASN A 103 -13.45 5.87 8.21
CA ASN A 103 -12.96 7.23 8.05
C ASN A 103 -13.75 8.16 8.99
N LYS A 104 -13.25 8.39 10.21
CA LYS A 104 -13.88 9.28 11.20
C LYS A 104 -13.03 10.53 11.38
N GLU A 105 -13.50 11.61 10.77
CA GLU A 105 -12.86 12.92 10.87
C GLU A 105 -13.12 13.57 12.24
N LEU A 106 -12.16 14.35 12.70
CA LEU A 106 -12.23 15.14 13.92
C LEU A 106 -11.91 16.61 13.60
N ALA A 107 -12.80 17.52 13.99
CA ALA A 107 -12.62 18.95 13.80
C ALA A 107 -11.49 19.49 14.73
N PRO A 108 -10.77 20.58 14.33
CA PRO A 108 -10.88 21.29 13.05
C PRO A 108 -10.16 20.59 11.90
N GLU A 109 -9.10 19.82 12.16
CA GLU A 109 -8.29 19.07 11.21
C GLU A 109 -7.68 17.87 11.93
N GLY A 110 -8.30 16.72 11.76
CA GLY A 110 -7.84 15.49 12.41
C GLY A 110 -8.56 14.26 11.88
N GLN A 111 -8.09 13.12 12.38
CA GLN A 111 -8.64 11.80 12.11
C GLN A 111 -8.72 11.05 13.45
N PHE A 112 -9.69 10.13 13.58
CA PHE A 112 -9.76 9.26 14.74
C PHE A 112 -8.40 8.56 14.94
N PRO A 113 -7.76 8.73 16.14
CA PRO A 113 -6.39 8.33 16.33
C PRO A 113 -6.23 6.86 16.65
N LEU A 114 -5.11 6.27 16.23
CA LEU A 114 -4.62 5.02 16.81
C LEU A 114 -4.42 5.18 18.35
N PRO A 115 -4.69 4.14 19.13
CA PRO A 115 -4.37 4.13 20.55
C PRO A 115 -2.87 4.35 20.83
N GLU A 116 -2.56 4.95 21.96
CA GLU A 116 -1.18 5.28 22.36
C GLU A 116 -0.24 4.07 22.38
N ASN A 117 -0.75 2.92 22.80
CA ASN A 117 0.02 1.68 22.91
C ASN A 117 -0.08 0.75 21.70
N SER A 118 -0.47 1.28 20.55
CA SER A 118 -0.56 0.48 19.33
C SER A 118 0.82 -0.09 18.96
N GLN A 119 0.84 -1.40 18.70
CA GLN A 119 2.01 -2.02 18.09
C GLN A 119 1.96 -1.75 16.60
N THR A 120 2.96 -1.06 16.07
CA THR A 120 3.02 -0.70 14.65
C THR A 120 4.29 -1.24 14.00
N ILE A 121 4.25 -1.45 12.68
CA ILE A 121 5.46 -1.81 11.93
C ILE A 121 6.57 -0.77 12.10
N PHE A 122 6.23 0.51 12.29
CA PHE A 122 7.23 1.57 12.53
C PHE A 122 7.93 1.39 13.87
N ASN A 123 7.19 1.01 14.92
CA ASN A 123 7.78 0.69 16.21
C ASN A 123 8.73 -0.52 16.13
N ASP A 124 8.35 -1.56 15.38
CA ASP A 124 9.19 -2.73 15.18
C ASP A 124 10.50 -2.36 14.48
N PHE A 125 10.46 -1.59 13.39
CA PHE A 125 11.66 -1.11 12.69
C PHE A 125 12.50 -0.17 13.55
N ARG A 126 11.89 0.81 14.22
CA ARG A 126 12.59 1.76 15.08
C ARG A 126 13.30 1.04 16.24
N ASN A 127 12.63 0.08 16.90
CA ASN A 127 13.20 -0.74 17.96
C ASN A 127 14.34 -1.63 17.46
N ALA A 128 14.31 -2.05 16.21
CA ALA A 128 15.40 -2.75 15.55
C ALA A 128 16.55 -1.82 15.12
N GLY A 129 16.48 -0.52 15.41
CA GLY A 129 17.52 0.47 15.14
C GLY A 129 17.51 1.06 13.72
N TYR A 130 16.39 0.94 13.00
CA TYR A 130 16.21 1.60 11.70
C TYR A 130 15.96 3.10 11.88
N ARG A 131 16.29 3.87 10.83
CA ARG A 131 15.75 5.21 10.62
C ARG A 131 14.38 5.05 9.96
N THR A 132 13.33 5.65 10.52
CA THR A 132 11.96 5.53 9.99
C THR A 132 11.49 6.85 9.41
N GLY A 133 10.91 6.81 8.20
CA GLY A 133 10.34 7.99 7.54
C GLY A 133 8.99 7.67 6.91
N ALA A 134 8.07 8.66 6.93
CA ALA A 134 6.78 8.57 6.26
C ALA A 134 6.50 9.86 5.49
N PHE A 135 6.20 9.72 4.18
CA PHE A 135 6.06 10.85 3.24
C PHE A 135 4.77 10.71 2.45
N GLY A 136 3.72 11.47 2.82
CA GLY A 136 2.41 11.42 2.19
C GLY A 136 1.25 11.50 3.17
N LYS A 137 0.22 10.67 2.98
CA LYS A 137 -1.02 10.66 3.77
C LYS A 137 -0.90 9.73 4.97
N TRP A 138 -1.07 10.28 6.18
CA TRP A 138 -1.12 9.51 7.40
C TRP A 138 -2.53 8.93 7.66
N GLY A 139 -3.48 9.75 8.08
CA GLY A 139 -4.88 9.38 8.24
C GLY A 139 -5.23 8.48 9.43
N LEU A 140 -4.37 8.38 10.45
CA LEU A 140 -4.53 7.51 11.63
C LEU A 140 -4.35 8.28 12.94
N GLY A 141 -4.61 9.58 12.90
CA GLY A 141 -4.49 10.50 14.01
C GLY A 141 -4.29 11.93 13.51
N TYR A 142 -3.78 12.77 14.38
CA TYR A 142 -3.41 14.16 14.08
C TYR A 142 -2.27 14.59 15.01
N ILE A 143 -1.65 15.68 14.68
CA ILE A 143 -0.48 16.19 15.44
C ILE A 143 -0.84 16.44 16.90
N GLY A 144 -0.11 15.82 17.81
CA GLY A 144 -0.33 15.88 19.25
C GLY A 144 -1.28 14.81 19.81
N SER A 145 -2.07 14.11 18.96
CA SER A 145 -2.92 12.98 19.39
C SER A 145 -2.09 11.75 19.79
N ALA A 146 -2.78 10.71 20.32
CA ALA A 146 -2.14 9.40 20.53
C ALA A 146 -1.64 8.79 19.21
N GLY A 147 -2.39 8.98 18.13
CA GLY A 147 -2.06 8.51 16.78
C GLY A 147 -1.15 9.44 15.98
N ASP A 148 -0.49 10.42 16.59
CA ASP A 148 0.52 11.26 15.96
C ASP A 148 1.62 10.41 15.31
N PRO A 149 1.99 10.62 14.03
CA PRO A 149 3.02 9.83 13.35
C PRO A 149 4.30 9.66 14.16
N ASN A 150 4.79 10.75 14.78
CA ASN A 150 6.04 10.70 15.57
C ASN A 150 5.90 9.89 16.87
N LYS A 151 4.67 9.77 17.41
CA LYS A 151 4.41 8.89 18.58
C LYS A 151 4.25 7.42 18.17
N GLN A 152 3.92 7.17 16.90
CA GLN A 152 3.72 5.83 16.36
C GLN A 152 4.97 5.19 15.75
N GLY A 153 6.17 5.72 16.07
CA GLY A 153 7.45 5.12 15.69
C GLY A 153 8.09 5.70 14.42
N ILE A 154 7.57 6.82 13.88
CA ILE A 154 8.13 7.53 12.73
C ILE A 154 9.08 8.63 13.22
N ASP A 155 10.35 8.60 12.77
CA ASP A 155 11.35 9.63 13.11
C ASP A 155 11.17 10.90 12.29
N GLN A 156 10.75 10.77 11.02
CA GLN A 156 10.51 11.90 10.13
C GLN A 156 9.20 11.72 9.35
N PHE A 157 8.27 12.63 9.53
CA PHE A 157 7.01 12.71 8.81
C PHE A 157 6.95 13.98 7.97
N TYR A 158 6.48 13.87 6.72
CA TYR A 158 6.11 15.03 5.90
C TYR A 158 4.89 14.70 5.04
N GLY A 159 3.81 15.48 5.20
CA GLY A 159 2.61 15.27 4.38
C GLY A 159 1.30 15.70 5.04
N TYR A 160 0.25 14.92 4.80
CA TYR A 160 -1.10 15.15 5.30
C TYR A 160 -1.36 14.35 6.57
N ASN A 161 -1.83 14.99 7.62
CA ASN A 161 -2.18 14.31 8.87
C ASN A 161 -3.54 13.60 8.82
N CYS A 162 -4.51 14.10 8.03
CA CYS A 162 -5.88 13.59 7.97
C CYS A 162 -6.39 13.37 6.54
N GLN A 163 -7.55 12.69 6.43
CA GLN A 163 -8.18 12.38 5.15
C GLN A 163 -8.67 13.65 4.44
N LEU A 164 -9.32 14.56 5.17
CA LEU A 164 -9.93 15.75 4.60
C LEU A 164 -8.90 16.67 3.91
N LEU A 165 -7.76 16.92 4.57
CA LEU A 165 -6.68 17.71 3.98
C LEU A 165 -6.11 17.04 2.72
N ALA A 166 -6.06 15.71 2.70
CA ALA A 166 -5.57 14.89 1.59
C ALA A 166 -6.52 14.84 0.39
N HIS A 167 -7.71 15.45 0.45
CA HIS A 167 -8.58 15.63 -0.71
C HIS A 167 -8.11 16.74 -1.66
N SER A 168 -7.10 17.52 -1.29
CA SER A 168 -6.53 18.54 -2.15
C SER A 168 -5.07 18.30 -2.47
N TYR A 169 -4.72 18.38 -3.76
CA TYR A 169 -3.34 18.37 -4.25
C TYR A 169 -2.66 19.75 -4.16
N TYR A 170 -3.44 20.79 -3.89
CA TYR A 170 -2.99 22.15 -3.64
C TYR A 170 -3.51 22.65 -2.29
N PRO A 171 -3.18 21.96 -1.18
CA PRO A 171 -3.62 22.35 0.15
C PRO A 171 -2.97 23.69 0.54
N ASP A 172 -3.55 24.40 1.51
CA ASP A 172 -2.95 25.63 2.05
C ASP A 172 -1.77 25.35 2.98
N HIS A 173 -1.59 24.10 3.41
CA HIS A 173 -0.45 23.67 4.21
C HIS A 173 -0.24 22.15 4.15
N LEU A 174 0.94 21.75 4.64
CA LEU A 174 1.31 20.37 4.99
C LEU A 174 1.95 20.37 6.39
N TRP A 175 2.32 19.20 6.85
CA TRP A 175 3.00 19.00 8.14
C TRP A 175 4.42 18.45 7.93
N ASP A 176 5.40 19.04 8.63
CA ASP A 176 6.77 18.52 8.77
C ASP A 176 6.97 18.17 10.24
N ASN A 177 6.78 16.90 10.57
CA ASN A 177 6.60 16.41 11.93
C ASN A 177 5.46 17.18 12.64
N ASP A 178 5.75 17.91 13.72
CA ASP A 178 4.81 18.73 14.47
C ASP A 178 4.66 20.17 13.94
N LYS A 179 5.37 20.50 12.87
CA LYS A 179 5.39 21.87 12.32
C LYS A 179 4.48 22.00 11.12
N ARG A 180 3.56 22.95 11.19
CA ARG A 180 2.76 23.36 10.04
C ARG A 180 3.65 24.08 9.02
N VAL A 181 3.56 23.65 7.76
CA VAL A 181 4.25 24.26 6.61
C VAL A 181 3.21 24.88 5.70
N ASP A 182 3.06 26.20 5.80
CA ASP A 182 2.10 26.93 4.98
C ASP A 182 2.57 27.00 3.50
N LEU A 183 1.59 26.90 2.59
CA LEU A 183 1.74 26.96 1.15
C LEU A 183 0.97 28.18 0.60
N PRO A 184 1.54 29.40 0.73
CA PRO A 184 0.80 30.65 0.46
C PRO A 184 0.36 30.80 -0.99
N ASP A 185 1.03 30.13 -1.94
CA ASP A 185 0.64 30.11 -3.35
C ASP A 185 -0.64 29.29 -3.59
N ASN A 186 -1.03 28.45 -2.63
CA ASN A 186 -2.22 27.59 -2.68
C ASN A 186 -3.41 28.24 -1.98
N ASN A 187 -3.80 29.42 -2.45
CA ASN A 187 -5.01 30.10 -1.95
C ASN A 187 -6.29 29.54 -2.60
N LEU A 188 -7.45 29.97 -2.12
CA LEU A 188 -8.77 29.53 -2.62
C LEU A 188 -9.02 29.81 -4.11
N ASN A 189 -8.14 30.60 -4.76
CA ASN A 189 -8.24 30.92 -6.18
C ASN A 189 -7.24 30.15 -7.05
N VAL A 190 -6.49 29.21 -6.49
CA VAL A 190 -5.61 28.34 -7.29
C VAL A 190 -6.43 27.52 -8.23
N GLN A 191 -6.19 27.73 -9.52
CA GLN A 191 -6.88 27.06 -10.61
C GLN A 191 -5.98 26.01 -11.25
N TYR A 192 -6.56 24.84 -11.57
CA TYR A 192 -6.08 23.87 -12.57
C TYR A 192 -4.55 23.78 -12.76
N GLY A 193 -3.86 23.31 -11.75
CA GLY A 193 -2.43 23.04 -11.83
C GLY A 193 -1.51 24.27 -11.63
N LYS A 194 -2.06 25.37 -11.12
CA LYS A 194 -1.29 26.53 -10.65
C LYS A 194 -1.06 26.45 -9.15
N GLY A 195 0.04 27.01 -8.67
CA GLY A 195 0.44 26.94 -7.26
C GLY A 195 1.44 25.82 -7.00
N THR A 196 1.62 25.47 -5.72
CA THR A 196 2.56 24.46 -5.26
C THR A 196 1.89 23.10 -5.15
N TYR A 197 2.23 22.19 -6.06
CA TYR A 197 1.69 20.82 -6.07
C TYR A 197 2.29 19.99 -4.93
N SER A 198 1.44 19.54 -4.02
CA SER A 198 1.87 18.88 -2.79
C SER A 198 2.65 17.59 -3.02
N GLN A 199 2.31 16.82 -4.07
CA GLN A 199 2.97 15.54 -4.30
C GLN A 199 4.42 15.71 -4.77
N ASP A 200 4.75 16.80 -5.50
CA ASP A 200 6.14 17.13 -5.85
C ASP A 200 6.94 17.50 -4.58
N LEU A 201 6.34 18.26 -3.64
CA LEU A 201 6.98 18.56 -2.35
C LEU A 201 7.21 17.29 -1.51
N ILE A 202 6.18 16.48 -1.36
CA ILE A 202 6.25 15.22 -0.59
C ILE A 202 7.31 14.31 -1.20
N HIS A 203 7.34 14.20 -2.53
CA HIS A 203 8.32 13.39 -3.24
C HIS A 203 9.75 13.92 -3.02
N SER A 204 9.96 15.24 -3.12
CA SER A 204 11.27 15.85 -2.87
C SER A 204 11.76 15.58 -1.43
N LYS A 205 10.87 15.62 -0.44
CA LYS A 205 11.18 15.28 0.97
C LYS A 205 11.52 13.80 1.16
N ALA A 206 10.82 12.90 0.45
CA ALA A 206 11.15 11.47 0.45
C ALA A 206 12.55 11.22 -0.13
N LEU A 207 12.90 11.87 -1.25
CA LEU A 207 14.25 11.77 -1.81
C LEU A 207 15.32 12.38 -0.88
N ALA A 208 15.03 13.50 -0.23
CA ALA A 208 15.92 14.10 0.76
C ALA A 208 16.17 13.19 1.97
N PHE A 209 15.12 12.47 2.44
CA PHE A 209 15.28 11.44 3.48
C PHE A 209 16.27 10.34 3.06
N LEU A 210 16.20 9.89 1.80
CA LEU A 210 17.14 8.91 1.26
C LEU A 210 18.56 9.49 1.19
N ASP A 211 18.73 10.78 0.81
CA ASP A 211 20.04 11.46 0.85
C ASP A 211 20.64 11.51 2.25
N GLU A 212 19.81 11.78 3.26
CA GLU A 212 20.27 11.75 4.66
C GLU A 212 20.61 10.33 5.13
N ALA A 213 19.80 9.31 4.71
CA ALA A 213 20.09 7.92 5.01
C ALA A 213 21.40 7.44 4.38
N ALA A 214 21.76 7.96 3.19
CA ALA A 214 23.01 7.61 2.50
C ALA A 214 24.28 8.06 3.26
N LYS A 215 24.16 9.02 4.17
CA LYS A 215 25.29 9.52 4.98
C LYS A 215 25.69 8.55 6.09
N ASP A 216 24.79 7.68 6.53
CA ASP A 216 25.01 6.69 7.58
C ASP A 216 24.68 5.28 7.04
N LYS A 217 25.66 4.67 6.39
CA LYS A 217 25.51 3.38 5.70
C LYS A 217 25.33 2.19 6.66
N ASP A 218 25.67 2.36 7.93
CA ASP A 218 25.55 1.31 8.94
C ASP A 218 24.15 1.25 9.55
N LYS A 219 23.35 2.32 9.36
CA LYS A 219 21.98 2.41 9.88
C LYS A 219 20.97 2.17 8.74
N PRO A 220 20.28 1.01 8.71
CA PRO A 220 19.25 0.76 7.71
C PRO A 220 18.06 1.69 7.90
N PHE A 221 17.24 1.84 6.87
CA PHE A 221 16.05 2.67 6.91
C PHE A 221 14.79 1.91 6.51
N PHE A 222 13.65 2.37 7.04
CA PHE A 222 12.31 2.05 6.58
C PHE A 222 11.63 3.34 6.11
N MET A 223 11.36 3.45 4.83
CA MET A 223 10.63 4.55 4.22
C MET A 223 9.24 4.09 3.79
N TRP A 224 8.20 4.70 4.37
CA TRP A 224 6.82 4.55 3.91
C TRP A 224 6.44 5.75 3.06
N TYR A 225 5.97 5.50 1.84
CA TYR A 225 5.59 6.51 0.86
C TYR A 225 4.09 6.36 0.50
N PRO A 226 3.17 6.77 1.41
CA PRO A 226 1.72 6.70 1.19
C PRO A 226 1.26 7.93 0.42
N THR A 227 1.44 7.91 -0.91
CA THR A 227 0.96 8.99 -1.78
C THR A 227 -0.55 9.10 -1.75
N ILE A 228 -1.11 10.25 -2.18
CA ILE A 228 -2.57 10.39 -2.40
C ILE A 228 -2.98 10.13 -3.86
N ILE A 229 -2.03 9.76 -4.72
CA ILE A 229 -2.31 9.44 -6.14
C ILE A 229 -2.85 8.01 -6.25
N PRO A 230 -3.92 7.79 -7.04
CA PRO A 230 -4.74 8.72 -7.84
C PRO A 230 -6.08 9.14 -7.20
N HIS A 231 -6.18 9.19 -5.86
CA HIS A 231 -7.40 9.64 -5.16
C HIS A 231 -7.89 10.99 -5.72
N ALA A 232 -9.20 11.24 -5.75
CA ALA A 232 -9.73 12.56 -6.06
C ALA A 232 -9.30 13.61 -4.99
N GLU A 233 -9.16 14.88 -5.34
CA GLU A 233 -9.55 15.56 -6.58
C GLU A 233 -8.66 15.16 -7.77
N LEU A 234 -9.22 15.10 -8.98
CA LEU A 234 -8.42 14.83 -10.18
C LEU A 234 -7.80 16.14 -10.67
N ILE A 235 -6.56 16.38 -10.29
CA ILE A 235 -5.81 17.57 -10.67
C ILE A 235 -4.30 17.29 -10.71
N VAL A 236 -3.62 17.86 -11.68
CA VAL A 236 -2.16 17.76 -11.86
C VAL A 236 -1.59 19.11 -12.32
N PRO A 237 -0.27 19.34 -12.18
CA PRO A 237 0.40 20.48 -12.81
C PRO A 237 0.22 20.53 -14.33
N GLU A 238 0.20 21.73 -14.90
CA GLU A 238 0.17 21.97 -16.34
C GLU A 238 1.56 21.79 -16.97
N ASP A 239 2.06 20.56 -17.01
CA ASP A 239 3.42 20.23 -17.45
C ASP A 239 3.44 19.25 -18.65
N SER A 240 4.60 18.66 -18.92
CA SER A 240 4.77 17.69 -20.02
C SER A 240 3.99 16.39 -19.78
N ILE A 241 3.70 16.01 -18.54
CA ILE A 241 3.00 14.78 -18.21
C ILE A 241 1.52 14.89 -18.64
N ILE A 242 0.81 15.93 -18.20
CA ILE A 242 -0.61 16.09 -18.60
C ILE A 242 -0.75 16.34 -20.11
N LYS A 243 0.18 17.05 -20.72
CA LYS A 243 0.19 17.26 -22.18
C LYS A 243 0.29 15.96 -22.97
N LYS A 244 0.94 14.92 -22.41
CA LYS A 244 1.01 13.59 -23.01
C LYS A 244 -0.37 12.92 -23.15
N PHE A 245 -1.34 13.26 -22.31
CA PHE A 245 -2.65 12.59 -22.25
C PHE A 245 -3.80 13.43 -22.77
N ARG A 246 -3.71 14.76 -22.79
CA ARG A 246 -4.76 15.63 -23.33
C ARG A 246 -5.11 15.28 -24.78
N GLY A 247 -6.41 15.14 -25.03
CA GLY A 247 -6.95 14.80 -26.34
C GLY A 247 -6.80 13.33 -26.75
N LYS A 248 -6.28 12.46 -25.87
CA LYS A 248 -6.18 11.03 -26.16
C LYS A 248 -7.48 10.26 -25.93
N TYR A 249 -8.34 10.75 -25.06
CA TYR A 249 -9.52 10.05 -24.60
C TYR A 249 -10.81 10.85 -24.86
N PRO A 250 -11.95 10.18 -25.07
CA PRO A 250 -13.24 10.82 -24.91
C PRO A 250 -13.38 11.25 -23.42
N GLU A 251 -13.88 12.46 -23.19
CA GLU A 251 -13.94 13.02 -21.84
C GLU A 251 -15.38 13.14 -21.37
N LYS A 252 -15.61 12.93 -20.08
CA LYS A 252 -16.86 13.18 -19.38
C LYS A 252 -16.60 14.25 -18.31
N PRO A 253 -16.76 15.56 -18.58
CA PRO A 253 -16.47 16.61 -17.63
C PRO A 253 -17.19 16.42 -16.30
N TYR A 254 -16.46 16.50 -15.19
CA TYR A 254 -17.01 16.51 -13.85
C TYR A 254 -17.20 17.94 -13.37
N ARG A 255 -18.40 18.26 -12.89
CA ARG A 255 -18.73 19.55 -12.28
C ARG A 255 -18.69 19.42 -10.77
N GLY A 256 -17.68 20.03 -10.18
CA GLY A 256 -17.45 20.07 -8.74
C GLY A 256 -17.46 21.49 -8.20
N ALA A 257 -16.71 21.72 -7.14
CA ALA A 257 -16.55 23.03 -6.55
C ALA A 257 -15.62 23.90 -7.43
N GLU A 258 -16.06 25.13 -7.72
CA GLU A 258 -15.25 26.09 -8.47
C GLU A 258 -14.34 26.89 -7.53
N PRO A 259 -13.12 27.33 -7.98
CA PRO A 259 -12.25 28.21 -7.22
C PRO A 259 -13.01 29.46 -6.71
N GLY A 260 -12.81 29.79 -5.42
CA GLY A 260 -13.49 30.89 -4.77
C GLY A 260 -14.92 30.59 -4.28
N SER A 261 -15.50 29.42 -4.61
CA SER A 261 -16.80 29.01 -4.08
C SER A 261 -16.70 28.56 -2.62
N PRO A 262 -17.80 28.65 -1.83
CA PRO A 262 -17.79 28.23 -0.42
C PRO A 262 -17.45 26.75 -0.18
N GLY A 263 -17.71 25.88 -1.16
CA GLY A 263 -17.40 24.46 -1.09
C GLY A 263 -15.98 24.09 -1.56
N PHE A 264 -15.25 25.04 -2.16
CA PHE A 264 -13.92 24.78 -2.67
C PHE A 264 -12.95 24.49 -1.52
N ARG A 265 -12.27 23.35 -1.58
CA ARG A 265 -11.32 22.87 -0.55
C ARG A 265 -11.88 22.65 0.85
N LYS A 266 -13.20 22.51 0.99
CA LYS A 266 -13.87 22.07 2.21
C LYS A 266 -14.32 20.62 2.12
N GLY A 267 -13.48 19.75 1.54
CA GLY A 267 -13.78 18.34 1.30
C GLY A 267 -14.52 18.05 -0.01
N GLY A 268 -14.90 19.11 -0.77
CA GLY A 268 -15.42 18.97 -2.13
C GLY A 268 -14.29 18.84 -3.16
N TYR A 269 -14.56 18.14 -4.25
CA TYR A 269 -13.61 17.98 -5.36
C TYR A 269 -13.78 19.10 -6.38
N CYS A 270 -12.69 19.54 -6.99
CA CYS A 270 -12.74 20.59 -8.00
C CYS A 270 -13.40 20.13 -9.30
N THR A 271 -13.95 21.07 -10.08
CA THR A 271 -14.39 20.82 -11.46
C THR A 271 -13.22 20.32 -12.32
N GLN A 272 -13.45 19.27 -13.10
CA GLN A 272 -12.44 18.71 -14.02
C GLN A 272 -13.05 18.51 -15.40
N PHE A 273 -12.49 19.20 -16.40
CA PHE A 273 -12.96 19.12 -17.81
C PHE A 273 -12.38 17.91 -18.58
N TYR A 274 -11.25 17.38 -18.13
CA TYR A 274 -10.51 16.30 -18.76
C TYR A 274 -10.19 15.18 -17.75
N PRO A 275 -11.22 14.57 -17.11
CA PRO A 275 -10.98 13.64 -16.00
C PRO A 275 -10.20 12.39 -16.44
N HIS A 276 -10.45 11.85 -17.64
CA HIS A 276 -9.73 10.67 -18.12
C HIS A 276 -8.24 10.98 -18.37
N ALA A 277 -7.95 12.09 -19.08
CA ALA A 277 -6.55 12.50 -19.29
C ALA A 277 -5.85 12.80 -17.97
N THR A 278 -6.56 13.42 -17.02
CA THR A 278 -6.00 13.77 -15.71
C THR A 278 -5.72 12.53 -14.87
N PHE A 279 -6.64 11.57 -14.80
CA PHE A 279 -6.43 10.31 -14.09
C PHE A 279 -5.21 9.54 -14.64
N ALA A 280 -5.13 9.38 -15.96
CA ALA A 280 -3.97 8.74 -16.61
C ALA A 280 -2.65 9.49 -16.32
N ALA A 281 -2.68 10.82 -16.31
CA ALA A 281 -1.53 11.64 -15.96
C ALA A 281 -1.12 11.51 -14.48
N MET A 282 -2.09 11.36 -13.57
CA MET A 282 -1.84 11.11 -12.14
C MET A 282 -1.13 9.77 -11.96
N VAL A 283 -1.64 8.68 -12.52
CA VAL A 283 -1.02 7.36 -12.40
C VAL A 283 0.37 7.33 -13.05
N TYR A 284 0.51 7.95 -14.23
CA TYR A 284 1.82 8.06 -14.88
C TYR A 284 2.83 8.90 -14.05
N ARG A 285 2.37 9.95 -13.35
CA ARG A 285 3.22 10.73 -12.42
C ARG A 285 3.69 9.86 -11.25
N LEU A 286 2.82 9.05 -10.68
CA LEU A 286 3.21 8.08 -9.65
C LEU A 286 4.27 7.12 -10.18
N ASP A 287 4.10 6.61 -11.39
CA ASP A 287 5.11 5.75 -12.05
C ASP A 287 6.47 6.45 -12.17
N VAL A 288 6.49 7.73 -12.54
CA VAL A 288 7.71 8.54 -12.59
C VAL A 288 8.36 8.66 -11.19
N TYR A 289 7.58 8.91 -10.14
CA TYR A 289 8.10 8.96 -8.77
C TYR A 289 8.70 7.62 -8.32
N VAL A 290 8.04 6.51 -8.64
CA VAL A 290 8.59 5.17 -8.37
C VAL A 290 9.93 4.99 -9.07
N GLY A 291 10.03 5.39 -10.34
CA GLY A 291 11.29 5.35 -11.09
C GLY A 291 12.41 6.16 -10.44
N GLN A 292 12.09 7.36 -9.96
CA GLN A 292 13.05 8.24 -9.28
C GLN A 292 13.51 7.67 -7.93
N ILE A 293 12.61 7.06 -7.14
CA ILE A 293 12.97 6.38 -5.89
C ILE A 293 13.91 5.20 -6.19
N VAL A 294 13.58 4.35 -7.15
CA VAL A 294 14.41 3.20 -7.53
C VAL A 294 15.79 3.66 -8.03
N GLN A 295 15.84 4.71 -8.87
CA GLN A 295 17.10 5.26 -9.34
C GLN A 295 17.94 5.82 -8.18
N LYS A 296 17.31 6.53 -7.24
CA LYS A 296 17.98 7.04 -6.04
C LYS A 296 18.63 5.93 -5.22
N LEU A 297 17.94 4.82 -4.99
CA LEU A 297 18.48 3.65 -4.28
C LEU A 297 19.69 3.04 -5.01
N LYS A 298 19.68 3.04 -6.34
CA LYS A 298 20.82 2.61 -7.17
C LYS A 298 22.00 3.56 -7.04
N ASP A 299 21.76 4.87 -7.11
CA ASP A 299 22.80 5.90 -6.97
C ASP A 299 23.45 5.87 -5.58
N MET A 300 22.67 5.53 -4.54
CA MET A 300 23.18 5.29 -3.18
C MET A 300 23.97 3.99 -3.04
N GLY A 301 23.89 3.07 -4.01
CA GLY A 301 24.51 1.74 -3.95
C GLY A 301 23.86 0.78 -2.95
N VAL A 302 22.58 1.02 -2.58
CA VAL A 302 21.84 0.20 -1.60
C VAL A 302 20.70 -0.61 -2.22
N TYR A 303 20.43 -0.45 -3.51
CA TYR A 303 19.32 -1.10 -4.21
C TYR A 303 19.32 -2.62 -4.00
N ASP A 304 20.47 -3.28 -4.09
CA ASP A 304 20.59 -4.74 -3.96
C ASP A 304 20.30 -5.25 -2.55
N ASN A 305 20.33 -4.38 -1.54
CA ASN A 305 19.97 -4.70 -0.15
C ASN A 305 18.70 -3.93 0.30
N THR A 306 17.76 -3.69 -0.60
CA THR A 306 16.52 -2.99 -0.31
C THR A 306 15.31 -3.83 -0.72
N ILE A 307 14.35 -4.00 0.18
CA ILE A 307 13.02 -4.52 -0.12
C ILE A 307 12.19 -3.33 -0.61
N ILE A 308 11.67 -3.42 -1.83
CA ILE A 308 10.76 -2.43 -2.39
C ILE A 308 9.39 -3.06 -2.57
N ILE A 309 8.38 -2.47 -1.94
CA ILE A 309 6.99 -2.91 -2.00
C ILE A 309 6.17 -1.80 -2.65
N PHE A 310 5.32 -2.17 -3.62
CA PHE A 310 4.31 -1.31 -4.21
C PHE A 310 2.94 -1.95 -4.02
N SER A 311 1.94 -1.16 -3.56
CA SER A 311 0.54 -1.60 -3.47
C SER A 311 -0.41 -0.40 -3.46
N SER A 312 -1.73 -0.67 -3.31
CA SER A 312 -2.80 0.33 -3.13
C SER A 312 -3.57 0.04 -1.85
N ASP A 313 -4.06 1.07 -1.17
CA ASP A 313 -4.75 0.90 0.12
C ASP A 313 -6.18 0.34 0.01
N ASN A 314 -6.84 0.43 -1.14
CA ASN A 314 -8.11 -0.22 -1.50
C ASN A 314 -8.33 -0.19 -3.01
N GLY A 315 -9.46 -0.72 -3.47
CA GLY A 315 -9.85 -0.70 -4.88
C GLY A 315 -10.16 0.71 -5.41
N PRO A 316 -10.40 0.84 -6.74
CA PRO A 316 -10.53 2.13 -7.42
C PRO A 316 -11.79 2.88 -6.99
N HIS A 317 -11.76 4.20 -7.10
CA HIS A 317 -12.87 5.08 -6.74
C HIS A 317 -13.65 5.62 -7.97
N MET A 318 -14.83 6.18 -7.72
CA MET A 318 -15.66 6.85 -8.73
C MET A 318 -15.86 8.35 -8.42
N GLU A 319 -14.95 8.95 -7.65
CA GLU A 319 -15.09 10.30 -7.11
C GLU A 319 -14.39 11.32 -8.01
N GLY A 320 -14.87 12.59 -7.99
CA GLY A 320 -14.19 13.71 -8.66
C GLY A 320 -14.09 13.59 -10.19
N GLY A 321 -14.88 12.72 -10.82
CA GLY A 321 -14.85 12.46 -12.26
C GLY A 321 -14.02 11.23 -12.67
N ALA A 322 -13.47 10.47 -11.70
CA ALA A 322 -12.84 9.18 -12.02
C ALA A 322 -13.86 8.21 -12.64
N ASP A 323 -13.43 7.49 -13.66
CA ASP A 323 -14.25 6.54 -14.41
C ASP A 323 -13.53 5.19 -14.47
N PRO A 324 -13.65 4.36 -13.39
CA PRO A 324 -12.98 3.08 -13.32
C PRO A 324 -13.47 2.09 -14.39
N ASP A 325 -14.70 2.22 -14.87
CA ASP A 325 -15.21 1.40 -15.98
C ASP A 325 -14.48 1.74 -17.30
N PHE A 326 -14.24 3.03 -17.56
CA PHE A 326 -13.50 3.45 -18.76
C PHE A 326 -12.07 2.89 -18.77
N PHE A 327 -11.38 2.89 -17.62
CA PHE A 327 -10.01 2.40 -17.49
C PHE A 327 -9.93 0.91 -17.18
N ASN A 328 -11.04 0.23 -16.96
CA ASN A 328 -11.07 -1.16 -16.46
C ASN A 328 -10.24 -1.31 -15.16
N SER A 329 -10.34 -0.29 -14.29
CA SER A 329 -9.49 -0.14 -13.11
C SER A 329 -9.59 -1.29 -12.11
N ASN A 330 -10.77 -1.90 -11.99
CA ASN A 330 -10.99 -3.10 -11.17
C ASN A 330 -10.73 -4.42 -11.94
N GLY A 331 -10.37 -4.37 -13.24
CA GLY A 331 -10.21 -5.54 -14.06
C GLY A 331 -11.52 -6.33 -14.20
N ILE A 332 -11.46 -7.64 -14.04
CA ILE A 332 -12.65 -8.51 -14.09
C ILE A 332 -13.43 -8.55 -12.77
N TRP A 333 -12.92 -7.90 -11.72
CA TRP A 333 -13.43 -8.01 -10.36
C TRP A 333 -14.62 -7.08 -10.14
N ARG A 334 -15.69 -7.57 -9.48
CA ARG A 334 -16.87 -6.77 -9.14
C ARG A 334 -16.56 -5.75 -8.04
N GLY A 335 -17.15 -4.55 -8.13
CA GLY A 335 -17.13 -3.53 -7.09
C GLY A 335 -15.93 -2.59 -7.17
N TYR A 336 -15.98 -1.56 -6.33
CA TYR A 336 -15.06 -0.44 -6.25
C TYR A 336 -14.79 -0.11 -4.77
N LYS A 337 -14.06 0.93 -4.49
CA LYS A 337 -13.92 1.53 -3.14
C LYS A 337 -15.28 1.52 -2.41
N ARG A 338 -15.29 1.14 -1.15
CA ARG A 338 -16.45 0.90 -0.26
C ARG A 338 -17.17 -0.43 -0.48
N ASP A 339 -16.81 -1.22 -1.47
CA ASP A 339 -17.36 -2.56 -1.66
C ASP A 339 -16.47 -3.64 -1.06
N VAL A 340 -17.07 -4.62 -0.41
CA VAL A 340 -16.37 -5.82 0.08
C VAL A 340 -16.31 -6.94 -0.98
N TYR A 341 -16.77 -6.66 -2.21
CA TYR A 341 -16.52 -7.49 -3.38
C TYR A 341 -15.05 -7.40 -3.80
N GLU A 342 -14.60 -8.34 -4.63
CA GLU A 342 -13.19 -8.44 -5.01
C GLU A 342 -12.60 -7.10 -5.50
N GLY A 343 -13.32 -6.37 -6.37
CA GLY A 343 -12.83 -5.09 -6.92
C GLY A 343 -12.61 -3.97 -5.89
N GLY A 344 -13.26 -4.04 -4.72
CA GLY A 344 -13.08 -3.05 -3.66
C GLY A 344 -11.93 -3.36 -2.69
N ILE A 345 -11.49 -4.62 -2.61
CA ILE A 345 -10.49 -5.08 -1.63
C ILE A 345 -9.27 -5.76 -2.25
N ARG A 346 -9.35 -6.26 -3.48
CA ARG A 346 -8.24 -6.87 -4.18
C ARG A 346 -7.40 -5.79 -4.85
N VAL A 347 -6.12 -5.75 -4.51
CA VAL A 347 -5.20 -4.67 -4.90
C VAL A 347 -3.95 -5.24 -5.56
N PRO A 348 -3.27 -4.47 -6.44
CA PRO A 348 -1.98 -4.87 -6.95
C PRO A 348 -0.97 -4.91 -5.81
N MET A 349 -0.07 -5.89 -5.81
CA MET A 349 1.11 -5.91 -4.95
C MET A 349 2.31 -6.44 -5.71
N ILE A 350 3.40 -5.71 -5.63
CA ILE A 350 4.69 -6.05 -6.22
C ILE A 350 5.74 -5.98 -5.11
N ILE A 351 6.55 -7.02 -4.96
CA ILE A 351 7.66 -7.05 -4.01
C ILE A 351 8.94 -7.38 -4.75
N SER A 352 9.90 -6.46 -4.73
CA SER A 352 11.25 -6.64 -5.27
C SER A 352 12.27 -6.64 -4.14
N TRP A 353 13.14 -7.65 -4.14
CA TRP A 353 14.28 -7.73 -3.24
C TRP A 353 15.42 -8.45 -3.98
N PRO A 354 16.34 -7.72 -4.62
CA PRO A 354 17.36 -8.32 -5.46
C PRO A 354 18.17 -9.40 -4.74
N GLY A 355 18.36 -10.54 -5.41
CA GLY A 355 19.08 -11.69 -4.84
C GLY A 355 18.33 -12.49 -3.76
N ARG A 356 17.11 -12.10 -3.39
CA ARG A 356 16.28 -12.77 -2.39
C ARG A 356 14.91 -13.18 -2.94
N VAL A 357 14.26 -12.30 -3.68
CA VAL A 357 13.04 -12.59 -4.43
C VAL A 357 13.42 -12.91 -5.86
N GLN A 358 12.91 -14.00 -6.40
CA GLN A 358 13.17 -14.37 -7.79
C GLN A 358 12.54 -13.35 -8.73
N PRO A 359 13.30 -12.73 -9.64
CA PRO A 359 12.75 -11.72 -10.55
C PRO A 359 11.79 -12.33 -11.57
N ASN A 360 10.87 -11.51 -12.08
CA ASN A 360 9.87 -11.84 -13.09
C ASN A 360 9.04 -13.08 -12.72
N THR A 361 8.62 -13.15 -11.45
CA THR A 361 7.74 -14.23 -10.95
C THR A 361 6.36 -13.69 -10.62
N GLU A 362 5.39 -14.59 -10.61
CA GLU A 362 4.01 -14.36 -10.23
C GLU A 362 3.58 -15.38 -9.19
N THR A 363 2.71 -14.97 -8.27
CA THR A 363 2.12 -15.87 -7.29
C THR A 363 0.63 -15.59 -7.13
N ASP A 364 -0.14 -16.65 -6.99
CA ASP A 364 -1.56 -16.64 -6.63
C ASP A 364 -1.78 -16.90 -5.13
N PHE A 365 -0.72 -16.84 -4.33
CA PHE A 365 -0.83 -16.97 -2.88
C PHE A 365 -1.77 -15.89 -2.32
N MET A 366 -2.78 -16.35 -1.58
CA MET A 366 -3.77 -15.47 -0.95
C MET A 366 -3.16 -14.76 0.26
N CYS A 367 -2.83 -13.48 0.12
CA CYS A 367 -2.28 -12.65 1.18
C CYS A 367 -3.08 -11.37 1.41
N SER A 368 -2.86 -10.74 2.54
CA SER A 368 -3.48 -9.47 2.88
C SER A 368 -2.51 -8.53 3.60
N PHE A 369 -2.88 -7.29 3.78
CA PHE A 369 -2.04 -6.26 4.39
C PHE A 369 -1.57 -6.59 5.80
N TRP A 370 -2.37 -7.29 6.58
CA TRP A 370 -1.96 -7.72 7.92
C TRP A 370 -0.87 -8.81 7.94
N ASP A 371 -0.50 -9.36 6.77
CA ASP A 371 0.63 -10.28 6.63
C ASP A 371 1.99 -9.59 6.63
N LEU A 372 2.00 -8.27 6.36
CA LEU A 372 3.24 -7.52 6.27
C LEU A 372 3.92 -7.36 7.63
N MET A 373 3.16 -7.18 8.73
CA MET A 373 3.76 -7.10 10.05
C MET A 373 4.51 -8.39 10.46
N PRO A 374 3.91 -9.61 10.43
CA PRO A 374 4.67 -10.82 10.72
C PRO A 374 5.81 -11.06 9.73
N THR A 375 5.65 -10.65 8.47
CA THR A 375 6.73 -10.73 7.47
C THR A 375 7.92 -9.84 7.85
N PHE A 376 7.67 -8.59 8.18
CA PHE A 376 8.72 -7.66 8.62
C PHE A 376 9.36 -8.11 9.93
N ARG A 377 8.59 -8.60 10.88
CA ARG A 377 9.13 -9.16 12.13
C ARG A 377 10.07 -10.33 11.86
N GLU A 378 9.72 -11.24 10.95
CA GLU A 378 10.62 -12.35 10.56
C GLU A 378 11.86 -11.86 9.81
N VAL A 379 11.76 -10.78 9.01
CA VAL A 379 12.93 -10.12 8.39
C VAL A 379 13.87 -9.54 9.45
N LEU A 380 13.31 -8.92 10.49
CA LEU A 380 14.07 -8.29 11.58
C LEU A 380 14.66 -9.29 12.56
N ASP A 381 13.91 -10.33 12.89
CA ASP A 381 14.32 -11.45 13.78
C ASP A 381 13.74 -12.78 13.27
N PRO A 382 14.58 -13.64 12.64
CA PRO A 382 14.12 -14.95 12.13
C PRO A 382 13.60 -15.92 13.21
N LYS A 383 13.75 -15.58 14.50
CA LYS A 383 13.27 -16.41 15.63
C LYS A 383 11.99 -15.86 16.26
N VAL A 384 11.43 -14.78 15.70
CA VAL A 384 10.23 -14.17 16.24
C VAL A 384 9.03 -15.14 16.22
N ASP A 385 8.26 -15.10 17.30
CA ASP A 385 6.99 -15.85 17.36
C ASP A 385 5.83 -14.99 16.79
N THR A 386 5.25 -15.42 15.69
CA THR A 386 4.13 -14.75 15.02
C THR A 386 2.81 -15.55 15.10
N ARG A 387 2.74 -16.61 15.92
CA ARG A 387 1.60 -17.54 15.97
C ARG A 387 0.29 -16.91 16.44
N ASN A 388 0.36 -15.84 17.22
CA ASN A 388 -0.81 -15.15 17.78
C ASN A 388 -1.14 -13.85 17.02
N MET A 389 -0.75 -13.76 15.74
CA MET A 389 -1.07 -12.64 14.87
C MET A 389 -2.18 -13.05 13.88
N ASP A 390 -2.98 -12.09 13.44
CA ASP A 390 -3.98 -12.31 12.39
C ASP A 390 -3.32 -12.67 11.04
N GLY A 391 -2.12 -12.13 10.81
CA GLY A 391 -1.37 -12.33 9.59
C GLY A 391 -0.46 -13.56 9.61
N VAL A 392 -0.08 -14.01 8.43
CA VAL A 392 0.95 -15.01 8.22
C VAL A 392 2.15 -14.38 7.52
N SER A 393 3.37 -14.73 7.94
CA SER A 393 4.56 -14.25 7.22
C SER A 393 4.62 -14.84 5.82
N ILE A 394 4.81 -13.99 4.82
CA ILE A 394 5.04 -14.37 3.43
C ILE A 394 6.54 -14.45 3.09
N LEU A 395 7.43 -14.29 4.07
CA LEU A 395 8.88 -14.35 3.84
C LEU A 395 9.36 -15.71 3.28
N PRO A 396 8.82 -16.87 3.71
CA PRO A 396 9.16 -18.15 3.09
C PRO A 396 8.82 -18.19 1.60
N LEU A 397 7.64 -17.68 1.20
CA LEU A 397 7.22 -17.57 -0.20
C LEU A 397 8.20 -16.67 -0.99
N LEU A 398 8.47 -15.47 -0.49
CA LEU A 398 9.36 -14.50 -1.13
C LEU A 398 10.77 -15.05 -1.38
N GLN A 399 11.27 -15.91 -0.50
CA GLN A 399 12.60 -16.50 -0.57
C GLN A 399 12.61 -17.93 -1.15
N ASN A 400 11.49 -18.40 -1.71
CA ASN A 400 11.32 -19.76 -2.21
C ASN A 400 11.77 -20.83 -1.19
N ARG A 401 11.42 -20.62 0.09
CA ARG A 401 11.66 -21.55 1.21
C ARG A 401 10.43 -22.42 1.46
N LYS A 402 10.66 -23.63 1.95
CA LYS A 402 9.58 -24.50 2.43
C LYS A 402 8.93 -23.91 3.71
N GLY A 403 7.68 -24.32 3.96
CA GLY A 403 7.00 -24.01 5.22
C GLY A 403 6.16 -22.73 5.17
N GLN A 404 5.82 -22.21 3.97
CA GLN A 404 4.85 -21.15 3.83
C GLN A 404 3.52 -21.60 4.46
N LYS A 405 3.02 -20.83 5.43
CA LYS A 405 1.69 -21.04 6.04
C LYS A 405 0.65 -20.34 5.18
N GLU A 406 -0.55 -20.92 5.13
CA GLU A 406 -1.71 -20.36 4.46
C GLU A 406 -2.70 -19.80 5.48
N HIS A 407 -3.52 -18.84 5.06
CA HIS A 407 -4.66 -18.39 5.83
C HIS A 407 -5.77 -19.44 5.85
N GLU A 408 -6.35 -19.66 7.01
CA GLU A 408 -7.59 -20.42 7.09
C GLU A 408 -8.74 -19.67 6.43
N TYR A 409 -8.79 -18.34 6.64
CA TYR A 409 -9.75 -17.42 6.02
C TYR A 409 -9.18 -15.98 6.00
N LEU A 410 -9.76 -15.13 5.15
CA LEU A 410 -9.62 -13.68 5.23
C LEU A 410 -10.96 -13.07 5.64
N TYR A 411 -10.93 -12.05 6.49
CA TYR A 411 -12.10 -11.34 6.98
C TYR A 411 -12.02 -9.84 6.69
N PHE A 412 -13.14 -9.30 6.22
CA PHE A 412 -13.29 -7.88 5.89
C PHE A 412 -14.60 -7.34 6.45
N GLU A 413 -14.56 -6.12 7.02
CA GLU A 413 -15.75 -5.37 7.38
C GLU A 413 -15.63 -3.91 6.98
N PHE A 414 -16.76 -3.30 6.70
CA PHE A 414 -16.90 -1.89 6.38
C PHE A 414 -18.17 -1.35 7.00
N LEU A 415 -18.03 -0.35 7.87
CA LEU A 415 -19.13 0.12 8.73
C LEU A 415 -20.08 1.06 8.04
N GLU A 416 -19.63 1.83 7.05
CA GLU A 416 -20.47 2.78 6.32
C GLU A 416 -21.45 2.06 5.38
N MET A 417 -22.35 2.80 4.73
CA MET A 417 -23.36 2.26 3.81
C MET A 417 -24.20 1.11 4.42
N ASN A 418 -24.64 1.30 5.66
CA ASN A 418 -25.42 0.34 6.47
C ASN A 418 -24.65 -0.93 6.90
N GLY A 419 -23.33 -0.94 6.82
CA GLY A 419 -22.50 -2.06 7.24
C GLY A 419 -22.44 -3.21 6.25
N ARG A 420 -21.24 -3.76 6.08
CA ARG A 420 -20.91 -4.87 5.18
C ARG A 420 -19.83 -5.74 5.80
N GLN A 421 -19.89 -7.03 5.52
CA GLN A 421 -18.82 -7.98 5.87
C GLN A 421 -18.55 -8.91 4.71
N ALA A 422 -17.34 -9.43 4.63
CA ALA A 422 -17.00 -10.56 3.77
C ALA A 422 -16.04 -11.52 4.48
N VAL A 423 -16.22 -12.81 4.22
CA VAL A 423 -15.27 -13.87 4.57
C VAL A 423 -14.89 -14.62 3.32
N ARG A 424 -13.59 -14.79 3.10
CA ARG A 424 -13.06 -15.66 2.06
C ARG A 424 -12.32 -16.84 2.69
N LYS A 425 -12.69 -18.08 2.32
CA LYS A 425 -12.01 -19.31 2.71
C LYS A 425 -11.77 -20.17 1.47
N GLY A 426 -10.52 -20.25 1.05
CA GLY A 426 -10.16 -20.84 -0.24
C GLY A 426 -10.88 -20.13 -1.38
N ASP A 427 -11.60 -20.87 -2.21
CA ASP A 427 -12.37 -20.34 -3.34
C ASP A 427 -13.74 -19.79 -2.96
N TRP A 428 -14.21 -20.01 -1.74
CA TRP A 428 -15.53 -19.58 -1.29
C TRP A 428 -15.49 -18.21 -0.63
N LYS A 429 -16.44 -17.36 -1.00
CA LYS A 429 -16.62 -16.03 -0.42
C LYS A 429 -18.08 -15.82 -0.04
N LEU A 430 -18.32 -15.52 1.23
CA LEU A 430 -19.61 -15.07 1.77
C LEU A 430 -19.57 -13.57 2.00
N VAL A 431 -20.58 -12.88 1.52
CA VAL A 431 -20.76 -11.43 1.70
C VAL A 431 -22.05 -11.19 2.49
N HIS A 432 -22.01 -10.32 3.48
CA HIS A 432 -23.14 -9.87 4.27
C HIS A 432 -23.34 -8.37 4.04
N MET A 433 -24.50 -8.02 3.48
CA MET A 433 -24.78 -6.67 3.01
C MET A 433 -25.91 -6.02 3.80
N ASN A 434 -25.86 -4.68 3.89
CA ASN A 434 -26.93 -3.87 4.47
C ASN A 434 -27.27 -4.28 5.91
N ILE A 435 -26.27 -4.56 6.72
CA ILE A 435 -26.36 -5.16 8.07
C ILE A 435 -27.29 -4.36 9.00
N ARG A 436 -27.23 -3.03 8.95
CA ARG A 436 -28.02 -2.08 9.75
C ARG A 436 -29.25 -1.53 9.03
N GLY A 437 -29.48 -1.97 7.79
CA GLY A 437 -30.64 -1.55 6.99
C GLY A 437 -31.86 -2.41 7.23
N ASN A 438 -32.98 -2.02 6.62
CA ASN A 438 -34.27 -2.70 6.77
C ASN A 438 -34.29 -4.13 6.22
N LYS A 439 -33.38 -4.45 5.30
CA LYS A 439 -33.25 -5.77 4.68
C LYS A 439 -31.76 -6.14 4.60
N SER A 440 -31.27 -6.79 5.62
CA SER A 440 -29.95 -7.43 5.62
C SER A 440 -30.01 -8.74 4.82
N TYR A 441 -28.97 -9.04 4.03
CA TYR A 441 -28.93 -10.24 3.21
C TYR A 441 -27.50 -10.75 3.01
N TYR A 442 -27.41 -12.05 2.67
CA TYR A 442 -26.15 -12.73 2.37
C TYR A 442 -26.09 -13.13 0.90
N GLU A 443 -24.88 -13.14 0.37
CA GLU A 443 -24.53 -13.67 -0.94
C GLU A 443 -23.34 -14.63 -0.80
N LEU A 444 -23.36 -15.74 -1.55
CA LEU A 444 -22.27 -16.72 -1.57
C LEU A 444 -21.75 -16.90 -2.98
N TYR A 445 -20.43 -16.88 -3.14
CA TYR A 445 -19.76 -17.02 -4.42
C TYR A 445 -18.66 -18.09 -4.34
N ASN A 446 -18.42 -18.78 -5.47
CA ASN A 446 -17.23 -19.60 -5.67
C ASN A 446 -16.33 -18.88 -6.67
N LEU A 447 -15.26 -18.27 -6.19
CA LEU A 447 -14.37 -17.40 -6.99
C LEU A 447 -13.57 -18.17 -8.04
N ALA A 448 -13.39 -19.48 -7.93
CA ALA A 448 -12.73 -20.28 -8.96
C ALA A 448 -13.58 -20.39 -10.23
N SER A 449 -14.90 -20.50 -10.09
CA SER A 449 -15.84 -20.60 -11.22
C SER A 449 -16.51 -19.25 -11.58
N ASP A 450 -16.59 -18.32 -10.63
CA ASP A 450 -17.22 -17.02 -10.76
C ASP A 450 -16.38 -15.93 -10.10
N PRO A 451 -15.21 -15.61 -10.68
CA PRO A 451 -14.29 -14.61 -10.10
C PRO A 451 -14.88 -13.18 -10.08
N SER A 452 -15.90 -12.93 -10.90
CA SER A 452 -16.58 -11.64 -10.98
C SER A 452 -17.80 -11.51 -10.07
N GLU A 453 -18.06 -12.48 -9.20
CA GLU A 453 -19.15 -12.46 -8.20
C GLU A 453 -20.54 -12.13 -8.80
N LYS A 454 -20.88 -12.73 -9.95
CA LYS A 454 -22.12 -12.48 -10.69
C LYS A 454 -23.28 -13.43 -10.30
N HIS A 455 -22.97 -14.63 -9.82
CA HIS A 455 -23.93 -15.69 -9.59
C HIS A 455 -23.98 -16.08 -8.12
N ASN A 456 -24.93 -15.50 -7.37
CA ASN A 456 -25.16 -15.88 -5.98
C ASN A 456 -25.67 -17.30 -5.86
N VAL A 457 -24.85 -18.18 -5.27
CA VAL A 457 -25.15 -19.60 -5.09
C VAL A 457 -25.54 -19.97 -3.64
N LEU A 458 -25.93 -19.00 -2.82
CA LEU A 458 -26.26 -19.16 -1.40
C LEU A 458 -27.25 -20.32 -1.17
N ASN A 459 -28.32 -20.36 -1.95
CA ASN A 459 -29.37 -21.37 -1.81
C ASN A 459 -28.96 -22.78 -2.31
N LEU A 460 -27.90 -22.84 -3.14
CA LEU A 460 -27.38 -24.09 -3.66
C LEU A 460 -26.39 -24.76 -2.68
N PHE A 461 -25.75 -23.99 -1.83
CA PHE A 461 -24.70 -24.45 -0.91
C PHE A 461 -24.94 -23.97 0.53
N PRO A 462 -26.10 -24.32 1.16
CA PRO A 462 -26.46 -23.80 2.49
C PRO A 462 -25.47 -24.23 3.59
N LYS A 463 -24.91 -25.42 3.56
CA LYS A 463 -23.92 -25.87 4.54
C LYS A 463 -22.62 -25.03 4.47
N LYS A 464 -22.17 -24.67 3.24
CA LYS A 464 -21.00 -23.79 3.04
C LYS A 464 -21.30 -22.37 3.54
N ALA A 465 -22.49 -21.86 3.26
CA ALA A 465 -22.92 -20.57 3.78
C ALA A 465 -22.92 -20.54 5.32
N ASP A 466 -23.43 -21.58 5.98
CA ASP A 466 -23.49 -21.65 7.44
C ASP A 466 -22.09 -21.77 8.08
N GLU A 467 -21.17 -22.52 7.45
CA GLU A 467 -19.75 -22.55 7.83
C GLU A 467 -19.15 -21.13 7.82
N LEU A 468 -19.31 -20.41 6.71
CA LEU A 468 -18.72 -19.08 6.54
C LEU A 468 -19.40 -18.01 7.41
N LYS A 469 -20.70 -18.12 7.71
CA LYS A 469 -21.39 -17.26 8.69
C LYS A 469 -20.83 -17.45 10.10
N THR A 470 -20.50 -18.69 10.48
CA THR A 470 -19.87 -18.96 11.77
C THR A 470 -18.51 -18.29 11.87
N ILE A 471 -17.66 -18.44 10.86
CA ILE A 471 -16.36 -17.76 10.79
C ILE A 471 -16.53 -16.22 10.83
N MET A 472 -17.47 -15.68 10.04
CA MET A 472 -17.76 -14.24 9.99
C MET A 472 -18.13 -13.67 11.37
N LYS A 473 -18.90 -14.42 12.15
CA LYS A 473 -19.28 -14.04 13.51
C LYS A 473 -18.10 -14.09 14.48
N GLU A 474 -17.27 -15.13 14.39
CA GLU A 474 -16.12 -15.33 15.28
C GLU A 474 -14.97 -14.35 14.99
N ALA A 475 -14.80 -13.95 13.74
CA ALA A 475 -13.78 -13.00 13.32
C ALA A 475 -14.09 -11.53 13.68
N HIS A 476 -15.34 -11.23 14.02
CA HIS A 476 -15.74 -9.87 14.44
C HIS A 476 -15.59 -9.72 15.95
N THR A 477 -14.90 -8.65 16.37
CA THR A 477 -14.86 -8.21 17.76
C THR A 477 -15.61 -6.88 17.89
N GLU A 478 -16.56 -6.81 18.82
CA GLU A 478 -17.31 -5.56 19.07
C GLU A 478 -16.39 -4.44 19.56
N ASP A 479 -16.58 -3.24 19.03
CA ASP A 479 -15.90 -2.03 19.45
C ASP A 479 -16.91 -0.88 19.61
N PRO A 480 -16.99 -0.23 20.78
CA PRO A 480 -17.96 0.84 21.02
C PRO A 480 -17.75 2.08 20.13
N ASN A 481 -16.55 2.32 19.62
CA ASN A 481 -16.28 3.41 18.67
C ASN A 481 -16.74 3.07 17.25
N TRP A 482 -16.87 1.78 16.95
CA TRP A 482 -17.11 1.23 15.63
C TRP A 482 -18.21 0.15 15.62
N PRO A 483 -19.42 0.43 16.11
CA PRO A 483 -20.50 -0.56 16.19
C PRO A 483 -20.94 -0.99 14.78
N LEU A 484 -20.80 -2.28 14.47
CA LEU A 484 -21.24 -2.87 13.21
C LEU A 484 -22.71 -3.32 13.29
N PHE A 485 -23.09 -3.88 14.42
CA PHE A 485 -24.45 -4.31 14.71
C PHE A 485 -25.13 -3.31 15.65
N ARG A 486 -26.38 -2.97 15.37
CA ARG A 486 -27.22 -2.08 16.21
C ARG A 486 -28.57 -2.71 16.41
#